data_7f4ac1d72b7650eac51c28707f9f8481
#
_entry.id   7f4ac1d72b7650eac51c28707f9f8481
#
_cell.length_a   1.000
_cell.length_b   1.000
_cell.length_c   1.000
_cell.angle_alpha   90.00
_cell.angle_beta   90.00
_cell.angle_gamma   90.00
#
_symmetry.space_group_name_H-M   'P 1'
#
loop_
_entity.id
_entity.type
_entity.pdbx_description
1 polymer ?
#
loop_
_entity_poly.entity_id
_entity_poly.type
_entity_poly.pdbx_seq_one_letter_code
_entity_poly.pdbx_strand_id
1 'polypeptide(L)'
;MSDMKIHFVVSPAEYAQGFGRQCIKQWGETNILKASYVVSIGGDGTALVAEQEALSAYLLTGQMLPVYVIDYSNTKEHVGALTNKGITTPQEIEGRIKEARKVPIYPLQADCILQQTNEQKSYFGINEITVKISRYEMTYMDVDILSKGKVKDSFYVAGDGIVIATPMGKTAYYHNLGGKSFQNDRLGLQTIAAKKNINKIIPDNHQVAIWVRSAHRPTCVMRDCNRTYQ
;
A
#
# COMPACT_ATOMS: atom_id res chain seq x y z
N MET A 1 11.70 4.53 -33.06
CA MET A 1 10.78 3.91 -32.10
C MET A 1 11.29 4.26 -30.71
N SER A 2 10.42 4.62 -29.78
CA SER A 2 10.81 4.94 -28.40
C SER A 2 11.45 3.71 -27.74
N ASP A 3 12.57 3.91 -27.03
CA ASP A 3 13.29 2.85 -26.30
C ASP A 3 12.63 2.57 -24.93
N MET A 4 11.37 3.01 -24.77
CA MET A 4 10.61 2.91 -23.54
C MET A 4 10.13 1.46 -23.34
N LYS A 5 10.66 0.81 -22.31
CA LYS A 5 10.27 -0.54 -21.89
C LYS A 5 9.21 -0.46 -20.81
N ILE A 6 8.00 -0.88 -21.11
CA ILE A 6 6.85 -0.75 -20.21
C ILE A 6 6.41 -2.13 -19.72
N HIS A 7 6.20 -2.23 -18.40
CA HIS A 7 5.45 -3.32 -17.80
C HIS A 7 4.03 -2.83 -17.50
N PHE A 8 3.02 -3.56 -17.97
CA PHE A 8 1.61 -3.18 -17.81
C PHE A 8 0.95 -3.99 -16.70
N VAL A 9 0.27 -3.30 -15.78
CA VAL A 9 -0.61 -3.88 -14.78
C VAL A 9 -2.03 -3.46 -15.11
N VAL A 10 -2.84 -4.39 -15.61
CA VAL A 10 -4.18 -4.09 -16.14
C VAL A 10 -5.24 -4.67 -15.22
N SER A 11 -6.21 -3.86 -14.85
CA SER A 11 -7.38 -4.31 -14.08
C SER A 11 -8.07 -5.50 -14.77
N PRO A 12 -8.56 -6.50 -14.04
CA PRO A 12 -9.35 -7.58 -14.60
C PRO A 12 -10.73 -7.14 -15.12
N ALA A 13 -11.15 -5.92 -14.81
CA ALA A 13 -12.42 -5.38 -15.29
C ALA A 13 -12.44 -5.23 -16.81
N GLU A 14 -13.56 -5.60 -17.44
CA GLU A 14 -13.70 -5.68 -18.89
C GLU A 14 -13.36 -4.37 -19.62
N TYR A 15 -13.78 -3.23 -19.06
CA TYR A 15 -13.49 -1.91 -19.62
C TYR A 15 -11.99 -1.59 -19.69
N ALA A 16 -11.19 -2.04 -18.72
CA ALA A 16 -9.76 -1.82 -18.70
C ALA A 16 -9.01 -2.80 -19.63
N GLN A 17 -9.51 -4.02 -19.75
CA GLN A 17 -8.90 -5.08 -20.56
C GLN A 17 -8.82 -4.71 -22.05
N GLY A 18 -9.86 -4.05 -22.57
CA GLY A 18 -9.89 -3.58 -23.97
C GLY A 18 -8.76 -2.59 -24.26
N PHE A 19 -8.60 -1.59 -23.43
CA PHE A 19 -7.57 -0.58 -23.57
C PHE A 19 -6.17 -1.16 -23.27
N GLY A 20 -6.05 -2.01 -22.25
CA GLY A 20 -4.80 -2.70 -21.91
C GLY A 20 -4.24 -3.51 -23.07
N ARG A 21 -5.09 -4.29 -23.76
CA ARG A 21 -4.66 -5.03 -24.98
C ARG A 21 -4.16 -4.11 -26.10
N GLN A 22 -4.79 -2.95 -26.29
CA GLN A 22 -4.33 -1.96 -27.27
C GLN A 22 -2.96 -1.40 -26.89
N CYS A 23 -2.74 -1.09 -25.60
CA CYS A 23 -1.46 -0.61 -25.09
C CYS A 23 -0.34 -1.65 -25.28
N ILE A 24 -0.59 -2.90 -24.91
CA ILE A 24 0.37 -4.00 -25.09
C ILE A 24 0.67 -4.23 -26.58
N LYS A 25 -0.32 -4.14 -27.46
CA LYS A 25 -0.11 -4.23 -28.91
C LYS A 25 0.76 -3.10 -29.45
N GLN A 26 0.61 -1.89 -28.92
CA GLN A 26 1.34 -0.70 -29.36
C GLN A 26 2.78 -0.67 -28.84
N TRP A 27 3.00 -0.99 -27.58
CA TRP A 27 4.27 -0.79 -26.87
C TRP A 27 5.04 -2.09 -26.61
N GLY A 28 4.40 -3.25 -26.80
CA GLY A 28 4.91 -4.54 -26.34
C GLY A 28 4.70 -4.72 -24.82
N GLU A 29 4.88 -5.94 -24.36
CA GLU A 29 4.90 -6.28 -22.94
C GLU A 29 6.35 -6.54 -22.51
N THR A 30 6.78 -5.94 -21.42
CA THR A 30 8.13 -6.12 -20.89
C THR A 30 8.06 -6.70 -19.49
N ASN A 31 8.90 -7.70 -19.22
CA ASN A 31 9.04 -8.19 -17.84
C ASN A 31 9.48 -7.07 -16.91
N ILE A 32 8.88 -6.99 -15.72
CA ILE A 32 9.10 -5.90 -14.77
C ILE A 32 10.59 -5.69 -14.43
N LEU A 33 11.39 -6.75 -14.33
CA LEU A 33 12.83 -6.65 -14.04
C LEU A 33 13.66 -6.02 -15.17
N LYS A 34 13.07 -5.84 -16.35
CA LYS A 34 13.69 -5.21 -17.53
C LYS A 34 12.97 -3.93 -17.95
N ALA A 35 11.91 -3.56 -17.25
CA ALA A 35 11.11 -2.38 -17.56
C ALA A 35 11.82 -1.09 -17.15
N SER A 36 11.47 0.01 -17.82
CA SER A 36 11.86 1.37 -17.43
C SER A 36 10.73 2.08 -16.69
N TYR A 37 9.49 1.62 -16.90
CA TYR A 37 8.27 2.14 -16.30
C TYR A 37 7.29 1.00 -16.05
N VAL A 38 6.48 1.17 -15.01
CA VAL A 38 5.26 0.38 -14.81
C VAL A 38 4.07 1.28 -15.15
N VAL A 39 3.14 0.79 -15.96
CA VAL A 39 1.91 1.50 -16.30
C VAL A 39 0.72 0.71 -15.78
N SER A 40 0.01 1.29 -14.83
CA SER A 40 -1.23 0.75 -14.29
C SER A 40 -2.42 1.25 -15.09
N ILE A 41 -3.32 0.35 -15.49
CA ILE A 41 -4.56 0.67 -16.22
C ILE A 41 -5.74 0.16 -15.42
N GLY A 42 -6.45 1.05 -14.74
CA GLY A 42 -7.56 0.71 -13.86
C GLY A 42 -7.80 1.77 -12.80
N GLY A 43 -8.40 1.40 -11.69
CA GLY A 43 -8.60 2.26 -10.52
C GLY A 43 -7.50 2.09 -9.46
N ASP A 44 -7.74 2.67 -8.27
CA ASP A 44 -6.78 2.71 -7.14
C ASP A 44 -6.25 1.34 -6.73
N GLY A 45 -7.09 0.30 -6.74
CA GLY A 45 -6.66 -1.06 -6.43
C GLY A 45 -5.63 -1.61 -7.42
N THR A 46 -5.77 -1.29 -8.72
CA THR A 46 -4.80 -1.69 -9.74
C THR A 46 -3.51 -0.88 -9.62
N ALA A 47 -3.63 0.40 -9.30
CA ALA A 47 -2.48 1.25 -9.02
C ALA A 47 -1.65 0.68 -7.86
N LEU A 48 -2.29 0.30 -6.77
CA LEU A 48 -1.64 -0.29 -5.60
C LEU A 48 -0.92 -1.61 -5.94
N VAL A 49 -1.52 -2.46 -6.79
CA VAL A 49 -0.83 -3.68 -7.27
C VAL A 49 0.43 -3.32 -8.07
N ALA A 50 0.34 -2.35 -8.98
CA ALA A 50 1.48 -1.90 -9.78
C ALA A 50 2.61 -1.32 -8.91
N GLU A 51 2.27 -0.56 -7.88
CA GLU A 51 3.22 -0.02 -6.91
C GLU A 51 3.89 -1.12 -6.07
N GLN A 52 3.13 -2.15 -5.66
CA GLN A 52 3.67 -3.31 -4.95
C GLN A 52 4.61 -4.14 -5.83
N GLU A 53 4.29 -4.32 -7.11
CA GLU A 53 5.17 -5.01 -8.05
C GLU A 53 6.46 -4.21 -8.30
N ALA A 54 6.36 -2.89 -8.48
CA ALA A 54 7.51 -2.00 -8.61
C ALA A 54 8.41 -2.02 -7.36
N LEU A 55 7.82 -2.00 -6.17
CA LEU A 55 8.53 -2.13 -4.90
C LEU A 55 9.22 -3.50 -4.78
N SER A 56 8.56 -4.57 -5.17
CA SER A 56 9.14 -5.91 -5.16
C SER A 56 10.33 -6.02 -6.12
N ALA A 57 10.23 -5.43 -7.31
CA ALA A 57 11.33 -5.36 -8.26
C ALA A 57 12.50 -4.53 -7.71
N TYR A 58 12.23 -3.40 -7.04
CA TYR A 58 13.24 -2.60 -6.37
C TYR A 58 13.99 -3.38 -5.27
N LEU A 59 13.29 -4.13 -4.44
CA LEU A 59 13.90 -4.94 -3.38
C LEU A 59 14.81 -6.03 -3.93
N LEU A 60 14.54 -6.52 -5.15
CA LEU A 60 15.36 -7.54 -5.82
C LEU A 60 16.55 -6.95 -6.60
N THR A 61 16.39 -5.79 -7.20
CA THR A 61 17.36 -5.25 -8.19
C THR A 61 18.06 -3.96 -7.75
N GLY A 62 17.52 -3.27 -6.77
CA GLY A 62 17.93 -1.91 -6.39
C GLY A 62 17.48 -0.83 -7.38
N GLN A 63 16.79 -1.19 -8.48
CA GLN A 63 16.33 -0.24 -9.49
C GLN A 63 14.93 0.28 -9.16
N MET A 64 14.80 1.59 -8.94
CA MET A 64 13.50 2.24 -8.77
C MET A 64 12.76 2.35 -10.10
N LEU A 65 11.54 1.79 -10.13
CA LEU A 65 10.65 1.86 -11.29
C LEU A 65 9.53 2.89 -11.02
N PRO A 66 9.44 3.97 -11.82
CA PRO A 66 8.29 4.86 -11.74
C PRO A 66 7.01 4.15 -12.17
N VAL A 67 5.95 4.35 -11.40
CA VAL A 67 4.61 3.85 -11.72
C VAL A 67 3.78 5.00 -12.29
N TYR A 68 3.23 4.83 -13.48
CA TYR A 68 2.30 5.75 -14.10
C TYR A 68 0.89 5.18 -14.06
N VAL A 69 -0.03 5.87 -13.42
CA VAL A 69 -1.40 5.39 -13.19
C VAL A 69 -2.36 6.02 -14.16
N ILE A 70 -3.04 5.20 -14.96
CA ILE A 70 -4.13 5.60 -15.86
C ILE A 70 -5.45 5.18 -15.21
N ASP A 71 -6.23 6.16 -14.75
CA ASP A 71 -7.58 5.90 -14.28
C ASP A 71 -8.50 5.62 -15.48
N TYR A 72 -8.76 4.36 -15.68
CA TYR A 72 -9.66 3.85 -16.71
C TYR A 72 -10.92 3.28 -16.05
N SER A 73 -11.49 4.00 -15.10
CA SER A 73 -12.74 3.62 -14.42
C SER A 73 -13.93 4.30 -15.08
N ASN A 74 -15.03 3.59 -15.25
CA ASN A 74 -16.30 4.12 -15.75
C ASN A 74 -17.05 4.97 -14.70
N THR A 75 -16.55 5.08 -13.48
CA THR A 75 -17.22 5.80 -12.40
C THR A 75 -16.72 7.23 -12.31
N LYS A 76 -17.67 8.17 -12.41
CA LYS A 76 -17.40 9.63 -12.25
C LYS A 76 -16.93 9.99 -10.83
N GLU A 77 -17.04 9.06 -9.88
CA GLU A 77 -16.88 9.31 -8.45
C GLU A 77 -15.48 8.96 -7.89
N HIS A 78 -14.66 8.18 -8.62
CA HIS A 78 -13.34 7.82 -8.14
C HIS A 78 -12.28 8.81 -8.63
N VAL A 79 -11.90 9.69 -7.73
CA VAL A 79 -10.71 10.52 -7.87
C VAL A 79 -9.63 9.89 -6.99
N GLY A 80 -8.94 8.90 -7.52
CA GLY A 80 -7.75 8.36 -6.86
C GLY A 80 -6.67 9.44 -6.71
N ALA A 81 -5.95 9.40 -5.60
CA ALA A 81 -4.94 10.43 -5.29
C ALA A 81 -3.78 10.50 -6.30
N LEU A 82 -3.59 9.46 -7.12
CA LEU A 82 -2.49 9.33 -8.09
C LEU A 82 -2.95 9.09 -9.53
N THR A 83 -4.23 9.20 -9.83
CA THR A 83 -4.76 8.81 -11.12
C THR A 83 -4.69 9.95 -12.15
N ASN A 84 -4.27 9.60 -13.37
CA ASN A 84 -4.26 10.49 -14.51
C ASN A 84 -5.47 10.20 -15.40
N LYS A 85 -6.37 11.17 -15.53
CA LYS A 85 -7.53 11.07 -16.41
C LYS A 85 -7.23 11.61 -17.82
N GLY A 86 -8.04 11.21 -18.79
CA GLY A 86 -8.04 11.78 -20.13
C GLY A 86 -7.06 11.16 -21.11
N ILE A 87 -6.48 9.98 -20.82
CA ILE A 87 -5.77 9.19 -21.82
C ILE A 87 -6.80 8.34 -22.54
N THR A 88 -6.94 8.55 -23.83
CA THR A 88 -7.92 7.85 -24.68
C THR A 88 -7.27 6.93 -25.70
N THR A 89 -5.99 7.13 -26.00
CA THR A 89 -5.23 6.33 -26.98
C THR A 89 -3.89 5.86 -26.41
N PRO A 90 -3.42 4.65 -26.79
CA PRO A 90 -2.11 4.15 -26.36
C PRO A 90 -0.92 5.05 -26.76
N GLN A 91 -1.06 5.81 -27.84
CA GLN A 91 0.00 6.70 -28.36
C GLN A 91 0.29 7.87 -27.42
N GLU A 92 -0.70 8.30 -26.60
CA GLU A 92 -0.55 9.42 -25.67
C GLU A 92 0.33 9.07 -24.45
N ILE A 93 0.50 7.79 -24.14
CA ILE A 93 1.17 7.32 -22.91
C ILE A 93 2.58 7.90 -22.78
N GLU A 94 3.40 7.83 -23.85
CA GLU A 94 4.78 8.30 -23.81
C GLU A 94 4.88 9.82 -23.50
N GLY A 95 4.06 10.62 -24.19
CA GLY A 95 4.00 12.08 -23.94
C GLY A 95 3.60 12.38 -22.50
N ARG A 96 2.55 11.72 -22.03
CA ARG A 96 2.04 11.90 -20.65
C ARG A 96 3.05 11.47 -19.58
N ILE A 97 3.77 10.38 -19.77
CA ILE A 97 4.83 9.96 -18.83
C ILE A 97 5.96 11.01 -18.79
N LYS A 98 6.36 11.54 -19.94
CA LYS A 98 7.43 12.57 -20.02
C LYS A 98 7.04 13.88 -19.34
N GLU A 99 5.77 14.25 -19.40
CA GLU A 99 5.22 15.47 -18.78
C GLU A 99 4.87 15.29 -17.30
N ALA A 100 4.74 14.04 -16.85
CA ALA A 100 4.29 13.76 -15.49
C ALA A 100 5.31 14.16 -14.43
N ARG A 101 4.82 14.80 -13.37
CA ARG A 101 5.61 15.06 -12.17
C ARG A 101 5.77 13.77 -11.36
N LYS A 102 7.01 13.38 -11.07
CA LYS A 102 7.30 12.27 -10.18
C LYS A 102 7.03 12.67 -8.72
N VAL A 103 6.27 11.84 -8.02
CA VAL A 103 5.98 11.99 -6.59
C VAL A 103 6.60 10.79 -5.86
N PRO A 104 7.47 11.01 -4.87
CA PRO A 104 8.04 9.90 -4.11
C PRO A 104 6.99 9.27 -3.20
N ILE A 105 6.98 7.95 -3.13
CA ILE A 105 6.15 7.16 -2.21
C ILE A 105 7.09 6.51 -1.18
N TYR A 106 6.69 6.56 0.09
CA TYR A 106 7.43 6.02 1.21
C TYR A 106 6.60 4.90 1.86
N PRO A 107 6.85 3.63 1.53
CA PRO A 107 6.14 2.53 2.15
C PRO A 107 6.50 2.37 3.62
N LEU A 108 5.58 1.83 4.42
CA LEU A 108 5.87 1.32 5.76
C LEU A 108 6.59 -0.01 5.66
N GLN A 109 7.63 -0.18 6.46
CA GLN A 109 8.24 -1.48 6.72
C GLN A 109 7.78 -2.01 8.08
N ALA A 110 7.35 -3.26 8.14
CA ALA A 110 7.06 -3.98 9.36
C ALA A 110 7.96 -5.21 9.48
N ASP A 111 8.83 -5.21 10.47
CA ASP A 111 9.66 -6.35 10.80
C ASP A 111 8.97 -7.15 11.91
N CYS A 112 8.66 -8.41 11.62
CA CYS A 112 7.86 -9.27 12.47
C CYS A 112 8.66 -10.49 12.91
N ILE A 113 8.49 -10.88 14.17
CA ILE A 113 8.95 -12.16 14.70
C ILE A 113 7.70 -13.02 14.89
N LEU A 114 7.62 -14.11 14.14
CA LEU A 114 6.50 -15.05 14.23
C LEU A 114 6.63 -15.90 15.51
N GLN A 115 5.67 -15.76 16.43
CA GLN A 115 5.75 -16.40 17.77
C GLN A 115 5.84 -17.93 17.71
N GLN A 116 5.26 -18.56 16.68
CA GLN A 116 5.22 -20.03 16.58
C GLN A 116 6.55 -20.62 16.09
N THR A 117 7.22 -19.95 15.17
CA THR A 117 8.42 -20.47 14.49
C THR A 117 9.69 -19.71 14.84
N ASN A 118 9.57 -18.58 15.53
CA ASN A 118 10.64 -17.60 15.78
C ASN A 118 11.29 -17.07 14.47
N GLU A 119 10.57 -17.22 13.36
CA GLU A 119 11.01 -16.75 12.04
C GLU A 119 10.84 -15.23 11.95
N GLN A 120 11.84 -14.56 11.39
CA GLN A 120 11.77 -13.12 11.09
C GLN A 120 11.28 -12.90 9.67
N LYS A 121 10.29 -12.03 9.52
CA LYS A 121 9.74 -11.61 8.21
C LYS A 121 9.58 -10.10 8.15
N SER A 122 9.91 -9.55 6.99
CA SER A 122 9.67 -8.13 6.69
C SER A 122 8.54 -7.99 5.68
N TYR A 123 7.64 -7.06 5.96
CA TYR A 123 6.51 -6.71 5.10
C TYR A 123 6.58 -5.22 4.76
N PHE A 124 6.14 -4.87 3.55
CA PHE A 124 6.09 -3.49 3.09
C PHE A 124 4.67 -3.14 2.66
N GLY A 125 4.09 -2.11 3.27
CA GLY A 125 2.77 -1.58 2.94
C GLY A 125 2.88 -0.18 2.35
N ILE A 126 2.20 0.05 1.25
CA ILE A 126 2.17 1.36 0.57
C ILE A 126 1.10 2.23 1.21
N ASN A 127 -0.11 1.72 1.37
CA ASN A 127 -1.19 2.41 2.07
C ASN A 127 -1.08 2.19 3.58
N GLU A 128 -0.99 0.95 4.02
CA GLU A 128 -1.03 0.61 5.45
C GLU A 128 -0.42 -0.75 5.76
N ILE A 129 -0.01 -0.89 7.01
CA ILE A 129 0.21 -2.18 7.67
C ILE A 129 -0.89 -2.35 8.72
N THR A 130 -1.51 -3.52 8.71
CA THR A 130 -2.54 -3.89 9.68
C THR A 130 -2.09 -5.11 10.47
N VAL A 131 -2.19 -5.04 11.80
CA VAL A 131 -2.01 -6.19 12.69
C VAL A 131 -3.37 -6.52 13.27
N LYS A 132 -3.94 -7.67 12.91
CA LYS A 132 -5.29 -8.05 13.31
C LYS A 132 -5.45 -9.54 13.54
N ILE A 133 -6.48 -9.89 14.29
CA ILE A 133 -6.88 -11.27 14.44
C ILE A 133 -7.50 -11.80 13.14
N SER A 134 -7.26 -13.08 12.84
CA SER A 134 -7.80 -13.76 11.65
C SER A 134 -9.11 -14.53 11.92
N ARG A 135 -9.62 -14.49 13.15
CA ARG A 135 -10.88 -15.13 13.58
C ARG A 135 -11.82 -14.12 14.22
N TYR A 136 -13.05 -14.55 14.53
CA TYR A 136 -14.07 -13.75 15.25
C TYR A 136 -13.84 -13.74 16.77
N GLU A 137 -12.66 -13.28 17.19
CA GLU A 137 -12.26 -13.20 18.59
C GLU A 137 -11.50 -11.90 18.81
N MET A 138 -11.50 -11.38 20.04
CA MET A 138 -10.64 -10.23 20.36
C MET A 138 -9.19 -10.68 20.51
N THR A 139 -8.27 -9.87 20.02
CA THR A 139 -6.86 -9.96 20.41
C THR A 139 -6.48 -8.90 21.43
N TYR A 140 -5.35 -9.11 22.08
CA TYR A 140 -4.79 -8.20 23.07
C TYR A 140 -3.38 -7.82 22.67
N MET A 141 -3.13 -6.51 22.57
CA MET A 141 -1.85 -5.99 22.09
C MET A 141 -1.36 -4.88 23.02
N ASP A 142 -0.07 -4.88 23.31
CA ASP A 142 0.63 -3.70 23.81
C ASP A 142 1.24 -2.96 22.62
N VAL A 143 1.10 -1.66 22.61
CA VAL A 143 1.59 -0.80 21.54
C VAL A 143 2.42 0.32 22.13
N ASP A 144 3.69 0.39 21.71
CA ASP A 144 4.58 1.49 22.05
C ASP A 144 4.89 2.32 20.81
N ILE A 145 4.86 3.63 20.97
CA ILE A 145 5.33 4.60 20.00
C ILE A 145 6.72 5.05 20.43
N LEU A 146 7.71 4.84 19.57
CA LEU A 146 9.09 5.14 19.86
C LEU A 146 9.64 6.26 18.97
N SER A 147 10.52 7.07 19.53
CA SER A 147 11.31 8.06 18.81
C SER A 147 12.77 7.94 19.25
N LYS A 148 13.66 7.69 18.28
CA LYS A 148 15.11 7.49 18.53
C LYS A 148 15.37 6.44 19.62
N GLY A 149 14.64 5.31 19.53
CA GLY A 149 14.76 4.18 20.47
C GLY A 149 14.17 4.41 21.86
N LYS A 150 13.53 5.56 22.12
CA LYS A 150 12.89 5.87 23.42
C LYS A 150 11.37 5.84 23.27
N VAL A 151 10.70 5.14 24.18
CA VAL A 151 9.23 5.13 24.26
C VAL A 151 8.74 6.53 24.56
N LYS A 152 7.82 7.02 23.76
CA LYS A 152 7.16 8.32 23.89
C LYS A 152 5.72 8.20 24.38
N ASP A 153 5.08 7.10 24.02
CA ASP A 153 3.70 6.83 24.37
C ASP A 153 3.47 5.33 24.35
N SER A 154 2.58 4.84 25.19
CA SER A 154 2.21 3.43 25.28
C SER A 154 0.72 3.32 25.50
N PHE A 155 0.11 2.33 24.85
CA PHE A 155 -1.30 2.02 25.05
C PHE A 155 -1.60 0.56 24.80
N TYR A 156 -2.75 0.14 25.29
CA TYR A 156 -3.25 -1.21 25.18
C TYR A 156 -4.44 -1.27 24.22
N VAL A 157 -4.47 -2.28 23.37
CA VAL A 157 -5.56 -2.57 22.44
C VAL A 157 -6.23 -3.87 22.85
N ALA A 158 -7.55 -3.83 23.07
CA ALA A 158 -8.41 -5.00 23.21
C ALA A 158 -9.48 -4.90 22.12
N GLY A 159 -9.34 -5.65 21.03
CA GLY A 159 -10.19 -5.55 19.85
C GLY A 159 -9.73 -6.46 18.73
N ASP A 160 -10.17 -6.19 17.51
CA ASP A 160 -9.78 -7.00 16.34
C ASP A 160 -8.37 -6.69 15.86
N GLY A 161 -7.85 -5.49 16.16
CA GLY A 161 -6.50 -5.13 15.73
C GLY A 161 -6.22 -3.63 15.70
N ILE A 162 -5.16 -3.30 14.95
CA ILE A 162 -4.71 -1.92 14.72
C ILE A 162 -4.23 -1.79 13.27
N VAL A 163 -4.51 -0.65 12.65
CA VAL A 163 -3.97 -0.23 11.36
C VAL A 163 -3.00 0.94 11.55
N ILE A 164 -1.87 0.89 10.84
CA ILE A 164 -0.90 1.97 10.73
C ILE A 164 -0.87 2.41 9.27
N ALA A 165 -1.32 3.63 8.99
CA ALA A 165 -1.46 4.15 7.64
C ALA A 165 -0.36 5.16 7.30
N THR A 166 0.12 5.08 6.07
CA THR A 166 0.96 6.09 5.42
C THR A 166 0.11 7.30 4.99
N PRO A 167 0.73 8.40 4.53
CA PRO A 167 0.01 9.48 3.87
C PRO A 167 -0.79 9.04 2.63
N MET A 168 -0.36 7.99 1.94
CA MET A 168 -1.11 7.41 0.81
C MET A 168 -2.37 6.72 1.29
N GLY A 169 -2.28 5.95 2.38
CA GLY A 169 -3.38 5.18 2.95
C GLY A 169 -4.36 5.99 3.79
N LYS A 170 -4.12 7.29 4.02
CA LYS A 170 -4.99 8.12 4.89
C LYS A 170 -6.44 8.21 4.43
N THR A 171 -6.72 7.96 3.15
CA THR A 171 -8.07 7.95 2.55
C THR A 171 -8.58 6.53 2.24
N ALA A 172 -7.77 5.49 2.54
CA ALA A 172 -8.08 4.09 2.29
C ALA A 172 -8.76 3.42 3.52
N TYR A 173 -8.35 2.22 3.88
CA TYR A 173 -8.95 1.45 4.97
C TYR A 173 -8.92 2.16 6.32
N TYR A 174 -7.82 2.89 6.60
CA TYR A 174 -7.69 3.73 7.79
C TYR A 174 -8.86 4.73 7.93
N HIS A 175 -9.24 5.41 6.84
CA HIS A 175 -10.36 6.36 6.84
C HIS A 175 -11.69 5.67 7.11
N ASN A 176 -11.92 4.49 6.51
CA ASN A 176 -13.14 3.72 6.70
C ASN A 176 -13.34 3.25 8.15
N LEU A 177 -12.27 3.15 8.92
CA LEU A 177 -12.29 2.87 10.36
C LEU A 177 -12.52 4.11 11.23
N GLY A 178 -12.76 5.28 10.63
CA GLY A 178 -12.92 6.55 11.36
C GLY A 178 -11.60 7.25 11.66
N GLY A 179 -10.54 6.91 10.97
CA GLY A 179 -9.24 7.57 11.08
C GLY A 179 -9.30 9.06 10.72
N LYS A 180 -8.65 9.90 11.51
CA LYS A 180 -8.59 11.35 11.29
C LYS A 180 -7.61 11.68 10.16
N SER A 181 -7.94 12.68 9.34
CA SER A 181 -7.02 13.18 8.31
C SER A 181 -5.72 13.71 8.91
N PHE A 182 -4.61 13.55 8.20
CA PHE A 182 -3.28 14.00 8.62
C PHE A 182 -2.41 14.45 7.44
N GLN A 183 -1.31 15.13 7.75
CA GLN A 183 -0.35 15.67 6.78
C GLN A 183 0.60 14.59 6.25
N ASN A 184 1.34 14.90 5.18
CA ASN A 184 2.19 13.93 4.49
C ASN A 184 3.48 13.54 5.24
N ASP A 185 3.81 14.23 6.35
CA ASP A 185 4.92 13.92 7.25
C ASP A 185 4.47 13.16 8.51
N ARG A 186 3.32 12.51 8.46
CA ARG A 186 2.69 11.83 9.58
C ARG A 186 2.27 10.41 9.22
N LEU A 187 2.08 9.59 10.25
CA LEU A 187 1.44 8.30 10.18
C LEU A 187 0.16 8.35 11.00
N GLY A 188 -0.88 7.64 10.52
CA GLY A 188 -2.13 7.48 11.25
C GLY A 188 -2.22 6.11 11.89
N LEU A 189 -2.59 6.04 13.18
CA LEU A 189 -2.87 4.80 13.89
C LEU A 189 -4.35 4.77 14.26
N GLN A 190 -5.02 3.66 13.95
CA GLN A 190 -6.44 3.46 14.27
C GLN A 190 -6.68 2.04 14.74
N THR A 191 -7.36 1.87 15.86
CA THR A 191 -7.80 0.55 16.35
C THR A 191 -8.99 0.03 15.57
N ILE A 192 -9.10 -1.29 15.44
CA ILE A 192 -10.15 -1.99 14.71
C ILE A 192 -11.07 -2.67 15.73
N ALA A 193 -12.37 -2.33 15.72
CA ALA A 193 -13.42 -2.91 16.59
C ALA A 193 -12.95 -3.10 18.04
N ALA A 194 -12.29 -2.10 18.61
CA ALA A 194 -11.70 -2.19 19.92
C ALA A 194 -12.64 -1.64 21.02
N LYS A 195 -12.51 -2.18 22.25
CA LYS A 195 -13.23 -1.67 23.43
C LYS A 195 -13.02 -0.18 23.66
N LYS A 196 -11.79 0.30 23.37
CA LYS A 196 -11.46 1.73 23.36
C LYS A 196 -11.01 2.08 21.96
N ASN A 197 -11.74 2.97 21.31
CA ASN A 197 -11.33 3.52 20.03
C ASN A 197 -10.14 4.46 20.24
N ILE A 198 -8.99 4.10 19.69
CA ILE A 198 -7.75 4.88 19.74
C ILE A 198 -7.41 5.31 18.33
N ASN A 199 -7.40 6.62 18.13
CA ASN A 199 -6.89 7.26 16.92
C ASN A 199 -5.72 8.15 17.29
N LYS A 200 -4.55 7.91 16.72
CA LYS A 200 -3.35 8.73 16.96
C LYS A 200 -2.71 9.11 15.64
N ILE A 201 -2.17 10.31 15.60
CA ILE A 201 -1.34 10.80 14.48
C ILE A 201 0.03 11.05 15.05
N ILE A 202 1.04 10.42 14.45
CA ILE A 202 2.45 10.49 14.89
C ILE A 202 3.35 10.97 13.76
N PRO A 203 4.51 11.55 14.06
CA PRO A 203 5.52 11.85 13.04
C PRO A 203 5.97 10.58 12.29
N ASP A 204 6.23 10.69 10.99
CA ASP A 204 6.64 9.58 10.13
C ASP A 204 8.01 8.97 10.49
N ASN A 205 8.84 9.72 11.23
CA ASN A 205 10.13 9.25 11.74
C ASN A 205 10.01 8.50 13.09
N HIS A 206 8.80 8.21 13.54
CA HIS A 206 8.56 7.38 14.73
C HIS A 206 8.40 5.91 14.33
N GLN A 207 8.67 5.03 15.28
CA GLN A 207 8.45 3.59 15.16
C GLN A 207 7.27 3.17 16.03
N VAL A 208 6.57 2.14 15.59
CA VAL A 208 5.48 1.51 16.37
C VAL A 208 5.88 0.07 16.64
N ALA A 209 6.02 -0.28 17.91
CA ALA A 209 6.26 -1.64 18.35
C ALA A 209 4.95 -2.23 18.88
N ILE A 210 4.62 -3.44 18.47
CA ILE A 210 3.39 -4.13 18.82
C ILE A 210 3.72 -5.52 19.35
N TRP A 211 3.24 -5.83 20.55
CA TRP A 211 3.34 -7.15 21.16
C TRP A 211 1.96 -7.76 21.28
N VAL A 212 1.75 -8.88 20.61
CA VAL A 212 0.52 -9.66 20.71
C VAL A 212 0.61 -10.56 21.95
N ARG A 213 -0.23 -10.30 22.96
CA ARG A 213 -0.25 -11.06 24.23
C ARG A 213 -0.85 -12.45 24.09
N SER A 214 -1.74 -12.62 23.13
CA SER A 214 -2.54 -13.84 22.99
C SER A 214 -1.92 -14.79 21.96
N ALA A 215 -0.83 -15.47 22.30
CA ALA A 215 -0.12 -16.38 21.41
C ALA A 215 -0.99 -17.53 20.83
N HIS A 216 -2.08 -17.91 21.53
CA HIS A 216 -3.03 -18.93 21.07
C HIS A 216 -4.09 -18.40 20.09
N ARG A 217 -4.17 -17.07 19.90
CA ARG A 217 -5.11 -16.44 18.99
C ARG A 217 -4.40 -16.03 17.70
N PRO A 218 -4.76 -16.63 16.55
CA PRO A 218 -4.04 -16.37 15.31
C PRO A 218 -4.19 -14.90 14.91
N THR A 219 -3.10 -14.17 15.04
CA THR A 219 -2.99 -12.77 14.62
C THR A 219 -2.13 -12.70 13.38
N CYS A 220 -2.58 -11.99 12.37
CA CYS A 220 -1.86 -11.83 11.11
C CYS A 220 -1.44 -10.38 10.89
N VAL A 221 -0.34 -10.23 10.18
CA VAL A 221 0.08 -8.96 9.58
C VAL A 221 -0.44 -8.91 8.16
N MET A 222 -1.08 -7.82 7.78
CA MET A 222 -1.59 -7.58 6.44
C MET A 222 -0.97 -6.30 5.90
N ARG A 223 -0.63 -6.31 4.62
CA ARG A 223 -0.21 -5.11 3.89
C ARG A 223 -1.28 -4.74 2.87
N ASP A 224 -1.64 -3.47 2.80
CA ASP A 224 -2.50 -2.94 1.76
C ASP A 224 -3.77 -3.81 1.51
N CYS A 225 -4.43 -4.23 2.59
CA CYS A 225 -5.56 -5.15 2.58
C CYS A 225 -5.28 -6.55 1.99
N ASN A 226 -4.06 -6.85 1.56
CA ASN A 226 -3.68 -8.18 1.10
C ASN A 226 -3.20 -9.03 2.27
N ARG A 227 -3.77 -10.24 2.42
CA ARG A 227 -3.34 -11.18 3.45
C ARG A 227 -1.93 -11.68 3.16
N THR A 228 -0.99 -11.31 4.00
CA THR A 228 0.25 -12.06 4.14
C THR A 228 0.03 -13.08 5.24
N TYR A 229 0.04 -14.35 4.89
CA TYR A 229 -0.17 -15.43 5.85
C TYR A 229 0.96 -15.47 6.87
N GLN A 230 0.57 -15.91 8.05
CA GLN A 230 1.35 -16.21 9.26
C GLN A 230 2.64 -16.95 8.96
#